data_e9c7082edc6cbaf2a02de61c5d0f4ee9
#
_entry.id   e9c7082edc6cbaf2a02de61c5d0f4ee9
#
_cell.length_a   1.000
_cell.length_b   1.000
_cell.length_c   1.000
_cell.angle_alpha   90.00
_cell.angle_beta   90.00
_cell.angle_gamma   90.00
#
_symmetry.space_group_name_H-M   'P 1'
#
loop_
_entity.id
_entity.type
_entity.pdbx_description
1 polymer ?
#
loop_
_entity_poly.entity_id
_entity_poly.type
_entity_poly.pdbx_seq_one_letter_code
_entity_poly.pdbx_strand_id
1 'polypeptide(L)'
;MVLRMTEGTVCMGADRMDGMSISLDTPLGSLLSNKRRVSTLKSFGIVSVNDALTYYPFRVADPVPPRAIREARPGESMAFAATVRQCRIMAMNARRGYRLEAVVDDSDFAATRSMPGSVARLVFFSGRKGYVDWMAMRLAQGARVIVSGTPSEYMGQLQFTHPDIATVAPAESRPAEGMAADAQSGGIAHQSGVGARHTRSYDATTIEEGMERVCRPRPVYHASARLSSERIHETIVGLLWMLGGRDMPAPGTDDIAVMTNEDEERFTGTLAEAIPDILPEQVRTERGLMHRAEAFRAIHDPASVQAFHQGIATLRYEEAFICQTALLQARQANGGASAHPC
;
A
#
# COMPACT_ATOMS: atom_id res chain seq x y z
N MET A 1 -28.24 -60.65 5.13
CA MET A 1 -29.35 -59.68 5.30
C MET A 1 -28.69 -58.29 5.20
N VAL A 2 -28.45 -57.84 4.07
CA VAL A 2 -29.18 -56.93 3.15
C VAL A 2 -29.59 -55.60 3.84
N LEU A 3 -29.02 -54.57 3.41
CA LEU A 3 -29.50 -53.26 2.90
C LEU A 3 -28.54 -52.15 3.30
N ARG A 4 -28.12 -51.36 2.52
CA ARG A 4 -28.42 -50.52 1.32
C ARG A 4 -27.89 -49.10 1.52
N MET A 5 -27.18 -48.69 0.54
CA MET A 5 -26.70 -47.36 0.26
C MET A 5 -27.77 -46.26 0.38
N THR A 6 -27.35 -45.06 0.80
CA THR A 6 -27.92 -43.84 0.24
C THR A 6 -26.78 -42.84 -0.04
N GLU A 7 -26.77 -42.45 -1.30
CA GLU A 7 -25.95 -41.38 -1.85
C GLU A 7 -26.32 -40.05 -1.22
N GLY A 8 -25.31 -39.28 -0.87
CA GLY A 8 -25.43 -37.88 -0.42
C GLY A 8 -24.50 -37.01 -1.22
N THR A 9 -25.09 -36.24 -2.05
CA THR A 9 -24.66 -35.15 -2.91
C THR A 9 -23.38 -34.45 -2.47
N VAL A 10 -22.36 -34.53 -3.33
CA VAL A 10 -21.13 -33.74 -3.24
C VAL A 10 -21.47 -32.31 -3.64
N CYS A 11 -21.52 -31.41 -2.68
CA CYS A 11 -21.38 -29.98 -2.94
C CYS A 11 -19.92 -29.70 -3.30
N MET A 12 -19.68 -29.34 -4.54
CA MET A 12 -18.41 -28.76 -4.99
C MET A 12 -18.22 -27.42 -4.28
N GLY A 13 -17.50 -27.47 -3.17
CA GLY A 13 -16.95 -26.30 -2.50
C GLY A 13 -15.70 -25.87 -3.25
N ALA A 14 -15.57 -24.56 -3.43
CA ALA A 14 -14.42 -23.91 -4.02
C ALA A 14 -13.10 -24.46 -3.47
N ASP A 15 -12.23 -24.88 -4.35
CA ASP A 15 -10.85 -25.28 -4.05
C ASP A 15 -10.13 -24.13 -3.35
N ARG A 16 -10.08 -24.19 -2.02
CA ARG A 16 -9.05 -23.52 -1.24
C ARG A 16 -7.74 -24.19 -1.62
N MET A 17 -6.82 -23.42 -2.15
CA MET A 17 -5.43 -23.78 -2.34
C MET A 17 -4.85 -24.20 -0.99
N ASP A 18 -4.87 -25.51 -0.75
CA ASP A 18 -4.43 -26.13 0.49
C ASP A 18 -2.90 -26.00 0.61
N GLY A 19 -2.45 -25.30 1.66
CA GLY A 19 -1.20 -25.66 2.35
C GLY A 19 0.13 -25.17 1.83
N MET A 20 0.25 -24.13 1.00
CA MET A 20 1.55 -23.49 0.77
C MET A 20 1.78 -22.39 1.80
N SER A 21 2.40 -22.74 2.93
CA SER A 21 2.88 -21.74 3.88
C SER A 21 3.96 -20.90 3.20
N ILE A 22 3.71 -19.59 3.12
CA ILE A 22 4.72 -18.64 2.63
C ILE A 22 5.87 -18.55 3.63
N SER A 23 7.10 -18.55 3.12
CA SER A 23 8.33 -18.40 3.92
C SER A 23 9.27 -17.38 3.25
N LEU A 24 10.35 -17.03 3.95
CA LEU A 24 11.37 -16.13 3.41
C LEU A 24 12.03 -16.67 2.12
N ASP A 25 12.14 -17.98 1.98
CA ASP A 25 12.75 -18.62 0.80
C ASP A 25 11.77 -18.80 -0.37
N THR A 26 10.48 -18.47 -0.18
CA THR A 26 9.47 -18.65 -1.23
C THR A 26 9.80 -17.78 -2.45
N PRO A 27 9.89 -18.36 -3.67
CA PRO A 27 10.19 -17.61 -4.88
C PRO A 27 9.04 -16.66 -5.25
N LEU A 28 9.35 -15.41 -5.64
CA LEU A 28 8.34 -14.43 -6.06
C LEU A 28 7.50 -14.89 -7.26
N GLY A 29 8.06 -15.75 -8.11
CA GLY A 29 7.36 -16.28 -9.28
C GLY A 29 6.17 -17.18 -8.96
N SER A 30 6.09 -17.77 -7.76
CA SER A 30 4.95 -18.55 -7.26
C SER A 30 3.87 -17.68 -6.62
N LEU A 31 4.22 -16.49 -6.14
CA LEU A 31 3.31 -15.59 -5.41
C LEU A 31 2.68 -14.53 -6.31
N LEU A 32 3.46 -14.00 -7.26
CA LEU A 32 3.05 -12.88 -8.11
C LEU A 32 2.53 -13.38 -9.47
N SER A 33 1.27 -13.09 -9.77
CA SER A 33 0.66 -13.42 -11.07
C SER A 33 1.25 -12.64 -12.24
N ASN A 34 1.77 -11.43 -12.02
CA ASN A 34 2.34 -10.58 -13.06
C ASN A 34 3.78 -10.98 -13.41
N LYS A 35 3.92 -11.87 -14.40
CA LYS A 35 5.23 -12.39 -14.87
C LYS A 35 6.21 -11.28 -15.33
N ARG A 36 5.71 -10.16 -15.86
CA ARG A 36 6.58 -9.02 -16.27
C ARG A 36 7.17 -8.33 -15.03
N ARG A 37 6.37 -8.16 -13.97
CA ARG A 37 6.84 -7.61 -12.69
C ARG A 37 7.90 -8.53 -12.09
N VAL A 38 7.64 -9.84 -12.02
CA VAL A 38 8.61 -10.86 -11.55
C VAL A 38 9.92 -10.81 -12.33
N SER A 39 9.85 -10.77 -13.68
CA SER A 39 11.06 -10.67 -14.52
C SER A 39 11.86 -9.39 -14.26
N THR A 40 11.18 -8.27 -14.01
CA THR A 40 11.86 -7.01 -13.71
C THR A 40 12.47 -7.03 -12.30
N LEU A 41 11.76 -7.53 -11.29
CA LEU A 41 12.31 -7.72 -9.94
C LEU A 41 13.55 -8.62 -9.95
N LYS A 42 13.50 -9.71 -10.71
CA LYS A 42 14.66 -10.59 -10.91
C LYS A 42 15.87 -9.87 -11.49
N SER A 43 15.69 -8.87 -12.37
CA SER A 43 16.79 -8.05 -12.90
C SER A 43 17.44 -7.13 -11.86
N PHE A 44 16.78 -6.90 -10.71
CA PHE A 44 17.33 -6.24 -9.53
C PHE A 44 17.94 -7.22 -8.50
N GLY A 45 17.97 -8.52 -8.82
CA GLY A 45 18.43 -9.56 -7.89
C GLY A 45 17.35 -10.02 -6.89
N ILE A 46 16.10 -9.54 -7.03
CA ILE A 46 14.99 -9.86 -6.14
C ILE A 46 14.26 -11.10 -6.69
N VAL A 47 14.54 -12.27 -6.11
CA VAL A 47 14.03 -13.57 -6.59
C VAL A 47 13.11 -14.23 -5.57
N SER A 48 13.41 -14.07 -4.28
CA SER A 48 12.69 -14.63 -3.14
C SER A 48 12.02 -13.54 -2.30
N VAL A 49 11.20 -13.95 -1.34
CA VAL A 49 10.61 -13.05 -0.34
C VAL A 49 11.73 -12.38 0.49
N ASN A 50 12.74 -13.14 0.91
CA ASN A 50 13.88 -12.60 1.65
C ASN A 50 14.62 -11.52 0.86
N ASP A 51 14.86 -11.75 -0.45
CA ASP A 51 15.51 -10.73 -1.29
C ASP A 51 14.67 -9.45 -1.38
N ALA A 52 13.33 -9.59 -1.39
CA ALA A 52 12.44 -8.45 -1.40
C ALA A 52 12.51 -7.65 -0.08
N LEU A 53 12.49 -8.33 1.07
CA LEU A 53 12.58 -7.69 2.39
C LEU A 53 13.96 -7.08 2.64
N THR A 54 15.03 -7.67 2.11
CA THR A 54 16.39 -7.13 2.20
C THR A 54 16.72 -6.10 1.11
N TYR A 55 15.78 -5.83 0.19
CA TYR A 55 15.91 -4.72 -0.76
C TYR A 55 15.52 -3.40 -0.07
N TYR A 56 16.43 -2.88 0.73
CA TYR A 56 16.17 -1.72 1.58
C TYR A 56 15.90 -0.44 0.80
N PRO A 57 14.94 0.38 1.24
CA PRO A 57 14.78 1.71 0.72
C PRO A 57 16.02 2.56 1.06
N PHE A 58 16.51 3.35 0.12
CA PHE A 58 17.70 4.18 0.34
C PHE A 58 17.39 5.46 1.14
N ARG A 59 16.11 5.87 1.20
CA ARG A 59 15.61 6.96 2.02
C ARG A 59 14.12 6.80 2.30
N VAL A 60 13.62 7.56 3.26
CA VAL A 60 12.19 7.80 3.46
C VAL A 60 11.86 9.24 3.01
N ALA A 61 10.77 9.43 2.29
CA ALA A 61 10.26 10.74 2.00
C ALA A 61 9.54 11.30 3.23
N ASP A 62 9.66 12.59 3.46
CA ASP A 62 9.01 13.26 4.57
C ASP A 62 7.49 13.12 4.49
N PRO A 63 6.80 13.07 5.63
CA PRO A 63 5.35 13.11 5.68
C PRO A 63 4.82 14.34 4.99
N VAL A 64 3.75 14.17 4.22
CA VAL A 64 3.08 15.30 3.58
C VAL A 64 2.12 15.94 4.59
N PRO A 65 2.30 17.23 4.96
CA PRO A 65 1.44 17.84 5.97
C PRO A 65 0.01 18.04 5.47
N PRO A 66 -1.02 17.71 6.29
CA PRO A 66 -2.40 18.04 5.99
C PRO A 66 -2.63 19.55 6.17
N ARG A 67 -3.04 20.23 5.09
CA ARG A 67 -3.32 21.68 5.06
C ARG A 67 -4.57 21.96 4.24
N ALA A 68 -5.40 22.92 4.67
CA ALA A 68 -6.48 23.41 3.82
C ALA A 68 -5.92 24.16 2.60
N ILE A 69 -6.70 24.25 1.51
CA ILE A 69 -6.27 24.92 0.28
C ILE A 69 -5.81 26.36 0.54
N ARG A 70 -6.43 27.05 1.50
CA ARG A 70 -6.03 28.41 1.90
C ARG A 70 -4.67 28.51 2.58
N GLU A 71 -4.20 27.42 3.14
CA GLU A 71 -2.86 27.31 3.78
C GLU A 71 -1.78 26.92 2.76
N ALA A 72 -2.15 26.77 1.49
CA ALA A 72 -1.23 26.35 0.44
C ALA A 72 -0.10 27.36 0.26
N ARG A 73 1.12 26.85 0.20
CA ARG A 73 2.32 27.61 -0.12
C ARG A 73 2.91 27.06 -1.41
N PRO A 74 3.04 27.88 -2.46
CA PRO A 74 3.66 27.41 -3.70
C PRO A 74 5.04 26.80 -3.45
N GLY A 75 5.27 25.60 -3.97
CA GLY A 75 6.53 24.87 -3.81
C GLY A 75 6.61 23.96 -2.58
N GLU A 76 5.71 24.06 -1.59
CA GLU A 76 5.64 23.15 -0.45
C GLU A 76 4.59 22.06 -0.69
N SER A 77 4.96 20.78 -0.48
CA SER A 77 4.01 19.66 -0.59
C SER A 77 2.95 19.73 0.52
N MET A 78 1.71 19.42 0.17
CA MET A 78 0.60 19.37 1.09
C MET A 78 -0.42 18.30 0.69
N ALA A 79 -1.25 17.87 1.63
CA ALA A 79 -2.39 17.00 1.37
C ALA A 79 -3.68 17.61 1.95
N PHE A 80 -4.80 17.40 1.26
CA PHE A 80 -6.12 17.85 1.70
C PHE A 80 -7.22 16.95 1.16
N ALA A 81 -8.33 16.86 1.89
CA ALA A 81 -9.53 16.23 1.39
C ALA A 81 -10.41 17.27 0.67
N ALA A 82 -11.04 16.85 -0.42
CA ALA A 82 -11.89 17.73 -1.20
C ALA A 82 -13.00 16.98 -1.94
N THR A 83 -14.03 17.72 -2.33
CA THR A 83 -15.11 17.24 -3.20
C THR A 83 -14.91 17.77 -4.61
N VAL A 84 -15.00 16.91 -5.62
CA VAL A 84 -14.89 17.30 -7.02
C VAL A 84 -16.12 18.07 -7.45
N ARG A 85 -15.97 19.33 -7.84
CA ARG A 85 -17.04 20.19 -8.36
C ARG A 85 -17.27 19.98 -9.84
N GLN A 86 -16.20 19.84 -10.61
CA GLN A 86 -16.25 19.69 -12.06
C GLN A 86 -15.02 18.94 -12.55
N CYS A 87 -15.18 18.13 -13.58
CA CYS A 87 -14.09 17.47 -14.30
C CYS A 87 -14.35 17.55 -15.80
N ARG A 88 -13.31 17.90 -16.57
CA ARG A 88 -13.37 17.97 -18.04
C ARG A 88 -12.09 17.50 -18.69
N ILE A 89 -12.24 16.86 -19.84
CA ILE A 89 -11.14 16.43 -20.70
C ILE A 89 -11.08 17.32 -21.92
N MET A 90 -9.89 17.78 -22.27
CA MET A 90 -9.63 18.60 -23.45
C MET A 90 -8.54 17.96 -24.30
N ALA A 91 -8.72 17.93 -25.62
CA ALA A 91 -7.64 17.60 -26.53
C ALA A 91 -6.66 18.79 -26.64
N MET A 92 -5.35 18.49 -26.70
CA MET A 92 -4.34 19.53 -26.84
C MET A 92 -4.00 19.72 -28.34
N ASN A 93 -4.23 20.93 -28.86
CA ASN A 93 -4.00 21.22 -30.26
C ASN A 93 -2.51 21.35 -30.64
N ALA A 94 -1.67 21.83 -29.70
CA ALA A 94 -0.24 22.08 -29.94
C ALA A 94 0.64 20.83 -29.78
N ARG A 95 0.20 19.83 -29.06
CA ARG A 95 0.89 18.54 -28.86
C ARG A 95 -0.15 17.43 -28.89
N ARG A 96 0.19 16.28 -29.52
CA ARG A 96 -0.69 15.11 -29.46
C ARG A 96 -0.85 14.67 -28.00
N GLY A 97 -2.07 14.79 -27.47
CA GLY A 97 -2.37 14.40 -26.08
C GLY A 97 -3.67 15.03 -25.57
N TYR A 98 -3.91 14.75 -24.30
CA TYR A 98 -5.12 15.16 -23.60
C TYR A 98 -4.72 15.88 -22.31
N ARG A 99 -5.49 16.89 -21.95
CA ARG A 99 -5.44 17.58 -20.66
C ARG A 99 -6.75 17.32 -19.93
N LEU A 100 -6.67 16.79 -18.74
CA LEU A 100 -7.79 16.71 -17.80
C LEU A 100 -7.66 17.82 -16.79
N GLU A 101 -8.72 18.57 -16.58
CA GLU A 101 -8.84 19.55 -15.51
C GLU A 101 -10.00 19.16 -14.59
N ALA A 102 -9.73 19.14 -13.29
CA ALA A 102 -10.76 19.03 -12.27
C ALA A 102 -10.70 20.22 -11.33
N VAL A 103 -11.85 20.73 -10.93
CA VAL A 103 -12.02 21.74 -9.90
C VAL A 103 -12.48 21.04 -8.64
N VAL A 104 -11.75 21.19 -7.56
CA VAL A 104 -12.03 20.59 -6.26
C VAL A 104 -12.26 21.66 -5.20
N ASP A 105 -13.07 21.35 -4.21
CA ASP A 105 -13.47 22.24 -3.13
C ASP A 105 -13.24 21.53 -1.79
N ASP A 106 -12.51 22.18 -0.88
CA ASP A 106 -12.15 21.63 0.43
C ASP A 106 -13.05 22.11 1.57
N SER A 107 -14.23 22.66 1.30
CA SER A 107 -15.07 23.30 2.33
C SER A 107 -15.31 22.42 3.54
N ASP A 108 -15.59 21.14 3.35
CA ASP A 108 -15.81 20.19 4.45
C ASP A 108 -14.53 19.97 5.26
N PHE A 109 -13.39 19.80 4.60
CA PHE A 109 -12.10 19.60 5.26
C PHE A 109 -11.62 20.89 5.96
N ALA A 110 -11.76 22.04 5.32
CA ALA A 110 -11.43 23.35 5.92
C ALA A 110 -12.30 23.63 7.15
N ALA A 111 -13.58 23.24 7.14
CA ALA A 111 -14.48 23.41 8.30
C ALA A 111 -13.98 22.63 9.54
N THR A 112 -13.43 21.43 9.37
CA THR A 112 -12.83 20.66 10.50
C THR A 112 -11.63 21.40 11.12
N ARG A 113 -11.04 22.33 10.39
CA ARG A 113 -9.90 23.17 10.81
C ARG A 113 -10.32 24.61 11.19
N SER A 114 -11.64 24.83 11.32
CA SER A 114 -12.23 26.16 11.61
C SER A 114 -11.84 27.23 10.58
N MET A 115 -11.71 26.83 9.31
CA MET A 115 -11.33 27.69 8.20
C MET A 115 -12.42 27.74 7.14
N PRO A 116 -12.57 28.86 6.41
CA PRO A 116 -13.45 28.91 5.25
C PRO A 116 -12.86 28.07 4.10
N GLY A 117 -13.73 27.33 3.41
CA GLY A 117 -13.36 26.53 2.24
C GLY A 117 -12.81 27.34 1.08
N SER A 118 -12.11 26.68 0.21
CA SER A 118 -11.53 27.24 -1.00
C SER A 118 -11.55 26.23 -2.15
N VAL A 119 -11.20 26.68 -3.35
CA VAL A 119 -11.13 25.82 -4.53
C VAL A 119 -9.72 25.76 -5.10
N ALA A 120 -9.37 24.61 -5.65
CA ALA A 120 -8.12 24.41 -6.38
C ALA A 120 -8.38 23.70 -7.70
N ARG A 121 -7.46 23.83 -8.64
CA ARG A 121 -7.48 23.16 -9.92
C ARG A 121 -6.46 22.03 -9.94
N LEU A 122 -6.92 20.84 -10.33
CA LEU A 122 -6.08 19.69 -10.58
C LEU A 122 -5.90 19.53 -12.09
N VAL A 123 -4.67 19.35 -12.54
CA VAL A 123 -4.35 19.24 -13.98
C VAL A 123 -3.51 18.01 -14.25
N PHE A 124 -3.95 17.21 -15.22
CA PHE A 124 -3.25 16.02 -15.68
C PHE A 124 -3.04 16.10 -17.18
N PHE A 125 -1.84 15.79 -17.63
CA PHE A 125 -1.49 15.69 -19.04
C PHE A 125 -1.15 14.25 -19.40
N SER A 126 -1.64 13.74 -20.51
CA SER A 126 -1.28 12.41 -20.98
C SER A 126 -1.43 12.30 -22.51
N GLY A 127 -0.49 11.60 -23.15
CA GLY A 127 -0.61 11.16 -24.54
C GLY A 127 -1.59 9.99 -24.73
N ARG A 128 -2.02 9.34 -23.64
CA ARG A 128 -2.89 8.15 -23.64
C ARG A 128 -4.30 8.52 -23.19
N LYS A 129 -5.27 8.41 -24.11
CA LYS A 129 -6.69 8.70 -23.80
C LYS A 129 -7.21 7.82 -22.65
N GLY A 130 -6.91 6.52 -22.64
CA GLY A 130 -7.38 5.60 -21.61
C GLY A 130 -6.94 5.99 -20.18
N TYR A 131 -5.76 6.59 -19.99
CA TYR A 131 -5.33 7.09 -18.69
C TYR A 131 -6.20 8.28 -18.25
N VAL A 132 -6.48 9.21 -19.18
CA VAL A 132 -7.27 10.41 -18.87
C VAL A 132 -8.74 10.03 -18.61
N ASP A 133 -9.28 9.08 -19.37
CA ASP A 133 -10.63 8.56 -19.15
C ASP A 133 -10.74 7.85 -17.78
N TRP A 134 -9.75 7.04 -17.40
CA TRP A 134 -9.69 6.40 -16.10
C TRP A 134 -9.61 7.42 -14.96
N MET A 135 -8.76 8.45 -15.09
CA MET A 135 -8.65 9.52 -14.09
C MET A 135 -9.95 10.32 -13.99
N ALA A 136 -10.63 10.58 -15.12
CA ALA A 136 -11.92 11.29 -15.12
C ALA A 136 -13.03 10.50 -14.41
N MET A 137 -13.00 9.18 -14.47
CA MET A 137 -13.92 8.34 -13.69
C MET A 137 -13.68 8.47 -12.18
N ARG A 138 -12.42 8.55 -11.76
CA ARG A 138 -12.05 8.76 -10.35
C ARG A 138 -12.43 10.16 -9.86
N LEU A 139 -12.28 11.17 -10.72
CA LEU A 139 -12.61 12.57 -10.47
C LEU A 139 -14.02 12.94 -10.96
N ALA A 140 -14.95 12.00 -10.92
CA ALA A 140 -16.35 12.30 -11.26
C ALA A 140 -16.91 13.39 -10.33
N GLN A 141 -17.82 14.21 -10.86
CA GLN A 141 -18.48 15.25 -10.07
C GLN A 141 -19.13 14.65 -8.82
N GLY A 142 -18.91 15.28 -7.65
CA GLY A 142 -19.37 14.81 -6.35
C GLY A 142 -18.48 13.75 -5.72
N ALA A 143 -17.43 13.25 -6.40
CA ALA A 143 -16.49 12.32 -5.79
C ALA A 143 -15.71 13.01 -4.65
N ARG A 144 -15.57 12.29 -3.53
CA ARG A 144 -14.69 12.71 -2.42
C ARG A 144 -13.29 12.16 -2.68
N VAL A 145 -12.30 13.03 -2.61
CA VAL A 145 -10.91 12.70 -2.93
C VAL A 145 -9.95 13.30 -1.91
N ILE A 146 -8.84 12.63 -1.71
CA ILE A 146 -7.68 13.19 -1.02
C ILE A 146 -6.65 13.51 -2.10
N VAL A 147 -6.19 14.74 -2.08
CA VAL A 147 -5.23 15.29 -3.03
C VAL A 147 -3.91 15.50 -2.31
N SER A 148 -2.82 14.98 -2.85
CA SER A 148 -1.48 15.22 -2.34
C SER A 148 -0.57 15.72 -3.45
N GLY A 149 0.17 16.78 -3.20
CA GLY A 149 1.08 17.34 -4.18
C GLY A 149 1.61 18.72 -3.82
N THR A 150 2.41 19.26 -4.73
CA THR A 150 2.99 20.58 -4.58
C THR A 150 2.17 21.58 -5.38
N PRO A 151 1.56 22.60 -4.72
CA PRO A 151 0.81 23.63 -5.40
C PRO A 151 1.72 24.55 -6.19
N SER A 152 1.19 25.04 -7.29
CA SER A 152 1.74 26.14 -8.09
C SER A 152 0.66 27.18 -8.36
N GLU A 153 1.04 28.39 -8.64
CA GLU A 153 0.11 29.44 -9.05
C GLU A 153 0.15 29.60 -10.57
N TYR A 154 -1.01 29.56 -11.21
CA TYR A 154 -1.15 29.81 -12.63
C TYR A 154 -2.34 30.73 -12.89
N MET A 155 -2.07 31.89 -13.51
CA MET A 155 -3.08 32.93 -13.78
C MET A 155 -3.90 33.36 -12.55
N GLY A 156 -3.24 33.51 -11.39
CA GLY A 156 -3.89 33.87 -10.13
C GLY A 156 -4.75 32.77 -9.50
N GLN A 157 -4.64 31.54 -9.98
CA GLN A 157 -5.35 30.38 -9.42
C GLN A 157 -4.38 29.33 -8.93
N LEU A 158 -4.71 28.74 -7.78
CA LEU A 158 -3.96 27.62 -7.22
C LEU A 158 -4.19 26.37 -8.07
N GLN A 159 -3.10 25.75 -8.52
CA GLN A 159 -3.10 24.59 -9.37
C GLN A 159 -2.16 23.51 -8.84
N PHE A 160 -2.60 22.26 -8.92
CA PHE A 160 -1.79 21.07 -8.69
C PHE A 160 -1.63 20.33 -10.03
N THR A 161 -0.39 20.13 -10.46
CA THR A 161 -0.07 19.44 -11.70
C THR A 161 0.38 18.01 -11.38
N HIS A 162 -0.34 17.02 -11.91
CA HIS A 162 -0.15 15.60 -11.62
C HIS A 162 -0.09 15.29 -10.11
N PRO A 163 -1.05 15.77 -9.30
CA PRO A 163 -1.09 15.38 -7.90
C PRO A 163 -1.42 13.90 -7.75
N ASP A 164 -1.04 13.31 -6.62
CA ASP A 164 -1.53 12.00 -6.21
C ASP A 164 -2.98 12.14 -5.75
N ILE A 165 -3.82 11.16 -6.12
CA ILE A 165 -5.25 11.16 -5.81
C ILE A 165 -5.63 9.83 -5.16
N ALA A 166 -6.21 9.90 -3.96
CA ALA A 166 -6.93 8.81 -3.34
C ALA A 166 -8.43 9.11 -3.33
N THR A 167 -9.25 8.14 -3.75
CA THR A 167 -10.72 8.26 -3.76
C THR A 167 -11.29 7.74 -2.45
N VAL A 168 -12.30 8.44 -1.91
CA VAL A 168 -12.95 8.09 -0.64
C VAL A 168 -14.38 7.64 -0.92
N ALA A 169 -14.81 6.55 -0.26
CA ALA A 169 -16.17 6.02 -0.40
C ALA A 169 -17.21 7.07 0.02
N PRO A 170 -18.39 7.11 -0.63
CA PRO A 170 -19.50 7.94 -0.18
C PRO A 170 -19.95 7.55 1.23
N ALA A 171 -20.37 8.53 2.02
CA ALA A 171 -20.81 8.29 3.42
C ALA A 171 -22.04 7.35 3.52
N GLU A 172 -22.84 7.23 2.46
CA GLU A 172 -24.04 6.40 2.39
C GLU A 172 -23.76 4.92 2.10
N SER A 173 -22.51 4.55 1.83
CA SER A 173 -22.10 3.17 1.53
C SER A 173 -21.82 2.33 2.78
N ARG A 174 -22.04 2.86 3.97
CA ARG A 174 -21.87 2.11 5.23
C ARG A 174 -23.04 1.12 5.36
N PRO A 175 -22.81 -0.20 5.45
CA PRO A 175 -23.86 -1.13 5.81
C PRO A 175 -24.42 -0.70 7.16
N ALA A 176 -25.71 -0.46 7.26
CA ALA A 176 -26.38 -0.27 8.54
C ALA A 176 -26.25 -1.59 9.31
N GLU A 177 -25.36 -1.64 10.29
CA GLU A 177 -25.38 -2.68 11.31
C GLU A 177 -26.68 -2.55 12.10
N GLY A 178 -27.54 -3.56 11.97
CA GLY A 178 -28.70 -3.78 12.83
C GLY A 178 -30.03 -3.33 12.27
N MET A 179 -30.63 -4.15 11.41
CA MET A 179 -32.06 -4.45 11.44
C MET A 179 -32.28 -5.79 10.72
N ALA A 180 -32.26 -6.85 11.47
CA ALA A 180 -32.95 -8.07 11.11
C ALA A 180 -34.42 -7.87 11.45
N ALA A 181 -35.29 -8.06 10.49
CA ALA A 181 -36.54 -8.78 10.53
C ALA A 181 -37.58 -8.24 9.54
N ASP A 182 -38.16 -9.18 8.82
CA ASP A 182 -39.48 -9.21 8.23
C ASP A 182 -39.86 -8.23 7.10
N ALA A 183 -39.88 -8.78 5.89
CA ALA A 183 -41.02 -8.63 4.99
C ALA A 183 -40.98 -9.68 3.85
N GLN A 184 -41.70 -10.75 4.05
CA GLN A 184 -42.26 -11.54 2.94
C GLN A 184 -43.31 -10.68 2.24
N SER A 185 -43.16 -10.42 0.95
CA SER A 185 -44.28 -10.38 0.01
C SER A 185 -43.79 -10.26 -1.43
N GLY A 186 -44.34 -11.08 -2.30
CA GLY A 186 -43.96 -11.30 -3.65
C GLY A 186 -44.21 -10.12 -4.60
N GLY A 187 -43.42 -10.09 -5.63
CA GLY A 187 -43.55 -9.17 -6.76
C GLY A 187 -42.66 -9.64 -7.89
N ILE A 188 -43.27 -10.24 -8.89
CA ILE A 188 -42.65 -10.63 -10.16
C ILE A 188 -42.22 -9.36 -10.89
N ALA A 189 -40.93 -9.19 -11.12
CA ALA A 189 -40.40 -8.14 -11.98
C ALA A 189 -39.44 -8.71 -13.01
N HIS A 190 -39.70 -8.43 -14.24
CA HIS A 190 -39.01 -8.77 -15.47
C HIS A 190 -37.50 -8.65 -15.45
N GLN A 191 -36.84 -9.70 -15.91
CA GLN A 191 -35.46 -9.67 -16.35
C GLN A 191 -35.31 -8.81 -17.58
N SER A 192 -34.48 -7.81 -17.53
CA SER A 192 -33.86 -7.21 -18.71
C SER A 192 -32.51 -6.59 -18.36
N GLY A 193 -31.47 -7.06 -19.02
CA GLY A 193 -30.23 -6.31 -19.28
C GLY A 193 -29.09 -6.45 -18.28
N VAL A 194 -28.24 -7.38 -18.58
CA VAL A 194 -26.88 -7.52 -18.06
C VAL A 194 -26.08 -6.23 -18.26
N GLY A 195 -25.99 -5.42 -17.22
CA GLY A 195 -24.97 -4.39 -17.08
C GLY A 195 -24.06 -4.83 -15.93
N ALA A 196 -22.86 -5.29 -16.23
CA ALA A 196 -21.83 -5.50 -15.22
C ALA A 196 -21.64 -4.18 -14.45
N ARG A 197 -22.19 -4.10 -13.24
CA ARG A 197 -21.89 -3.03 -12.30
C ARG A 197 -20.42 -3.21 -11.92
N HIS A 198 -19.53 -2.45 -12.56
CA HIS A 198 -18.21 -2.23 -12.02
C HIS A 198 -18.40 -1.63 -10.63
N THR A 199 -18.26 -2.43 -9.62
CA THR A 199 -18.11 -1.95 -8.24
C THR A 199 -16.91 -1.00 -8.24
N ARG A 200 -17.18 0.29 -8.03
CA ARG A 200 -16.13 1.29 -7.89
C ARG A 200 -15.36 0.91 -6.65
N SER A 201 -14.12 0.49 -6.82
CA SER A 201 -13.18 0.34 -5.73
C SER A 201 -12.74 1.75 -5.30
N TYR A 202 -12.85 2.06 -4.02
CA TYR A 202 -12.36 3.29 -3.42
C TYR A 202 -11.05 3.02 -2.71
N ASP A 203 -10.16 4.00 -2.67
CA ASP A 203 -8.84 3.87 -2.04
C ASP A 203 -8.90 3.98 -0.50
N ALA A 204 -9.97 4.58 0.03
CA ALA A 204 -10.21 4.69 1.46
C ALA A 204 -11.73 4.69 1.76
N THR A 205 -12.12 4.24 2.96
CA THR A 205 -13.51 4.25 3.42
C THR A 205 -13.89 5.57 4.06
N THR A 206 -12.95 6.21 4.77
CA THR A 206 -13.13 7.53 5.40
C THR A 206 -12.07 8.52 4.95
N ILE A 207 -12.33 9.81 5.19
CA ILE A 207 -11.34 10.87 4.92
C ILE A 207 -10.15 10.72 5.87
N GLU A 208 -10.40 10.41 7.13
CA GLU A 208 -9.38 10.26 8.16
C GLU A 208 -8.39 9.15 7.79
N GLU A 209 -8.91 7.98 7.42
CA GLU A 209 -8.10 6.85 6.98
C GLU A 209 -7.24 7.20 5.76
N GLY A 210 -7.87 7.79 4.74
CA GLY A 210 -7.14 8.17 3.53
C GLY A 210 -6.12 9.29 3.76
N MET A 211 -6.42 10.26 4.65
CA MET A 211 -5.46 11.30 5.04
C MET A 211 -4.28 10.71 5.81
N GLU A 212 -4.52 9.83 6.76
CA GLU A 212 -3.45 9.14 7.48
C GLU A 212 -2.52 8.41 6.51
N ARG A 213 -3.08 7.66 5.57
CA ARG A 213 -2.31 6.95 4.54
C ARG A 213 -1.47 7.88 3.67
N VAL A 214 -2.07 8.95 3.15
CA VAL A 214 -1.39 9.89 2.25
C VAL A 214 -0.32 10.71 2.97
N CYS A 215 -0.53 11.02 4.25
CA CYS A 215 0.40 11.79 5.06
C CYS A 215 1.53 10.96 5.68
N ARG A 216 1.50 9.61 5.59
CA ARG A 216 2.58 8.75 6.11
C ARG A 216 3.91 8.97 5.37
N PRO A 217 5.04 8.75 6.06
CA PRO A 217 6.33 8.70 5.40
C PRO A 217 6.36 7.60 4.33
N ARG A 218 6.94 7.86 3.16
CA ARG A 218 7.03 6.89 2.07
C ARG A 218 8.46 6.41 1.86
N PRO A 219 8.74 5.10 1.92
CA PRO A 219 10.04 4.57 1.60
C PRO A 219 10.32 4.70 0.09
N VAL A 220 11.53 5.10 -0.26
CA VAL A 220 11.97 5.31 -1.65
C VAL A 220 13.04 4.29 -2.00
N TYR A 221 12.79 3.51 -3.06
CA TYR A 221 13.66 2.44 -3.54
C TYR A 221 14.40 2.85 -4.80
N HIS A 222 15.55 2.23 -5.03
CA HIS A 222 16.21 2.30 -6.33
C HIS A 222 15.30 1.68 -7.39
N ALA A 223 14.92 2.46 -8.36
CA ALA A 223 13.91 2.14 -9.36
C ALA A 223 14.48 2.22 -10.78
N SER A 224 13.72 1.77 -11.76
CA SER A 224 14.04 1.88 -13.18
C SER A 224 12.86 2.41 -13.98
N ALA A 225 13.08 2.73 -15.25
CA ALA A 225 11.99 3.10 -16.16
C ALA A 225 10.93 2.00 -16.34
N ARG A 226 11.25 0.74 -16.01
CA ARG A 226 10.34 -0.41 -16.13
C ARG A 226 9.58 -0.72 -14.84
N LEU A 227 10.13 -0.33 -13.69
CA LEU A 227 9.54 -0.59 -12.36
C LEU A 227 9.81 0.61 -11.45
N SER A 228 8.75 1.33 -11.11
CA SER A 228 8.82 2.50 -10.22
C SER A 228 9.02 2.08 -8.76
N SER A 229 9.56 3.00 -7.94
CA SER A 229 9.69 2.84 -6.49
C SER A 229 8.36 2.46 -5.83
N GLU A 230 7.25 3.07 -6.24
CA GLU A 230 5.91 2.77 -5.76
C GLU A 230 5.53 1.30 -5.96
N ARG A 231 5.79 0.77 -7.17
CA ARG A 231 5.47 -0.64 -7.47
C ARG A 231 6.37 -1.64 -6.74
N ILE A 232 7.60 -1.25 -6.41
CA ILE A 232 8.48 -2.04 -5.54
C ILE A 232 7.89 -2.05 -4.13
N HIS A 233 7.53 -0.89 -3.61
CA HIS A 233 6.87 -0.71 -2.31
C HIS A 233 5.60 -1.56 -2.20
N GLU A 234 4.63 -1.39 -3.10
CA GLU A 234 3.40 -2.20 -3.16
C GLU A 234 3.69 -3.72 -3.09
N THR A 235 4.71 -4.15 -3.84
CA THR A 235 5.07 -5.57 -3.86
C THR A 235 5.60 -6.03 -2.51
N ILE A 236 6.49 -5.27 -1.88
CA ILE A 236 7.12 -5.66 -0.60
C ILE A 236 6.08 -5.62 0.53
N VAL A 237 5.26 -4.58 0.59
CA VAL A 237 4.17 -4.50 1.59
C VAL A 237 3.18 -5.65 1.41
N GLY A 238 2.81 -5.99 0.17
CA GLY A 238 1.96 -7.15 -0.10
C GLY A 238 2.58 -8.47 0.36
N LEU A 239 3.90 -8.64 0.22
CA LEU A 239 4.61 -9.82 0.74
C LEU A 239 4.63 -9.86 2.27
N LEU A 240 4.82 -8.72 2.95
CA LEU A 240 4.71 -8.63 4.41
C LEU A 240 3.30 -9.03 4.89
N TRP A 241 2.25 -8.62 4.18
CA TRP A 241 0.88 -9.01 4.50
C TRP A 241 0.67 -10.52 4.36
N MET A 242 1.17 -11.11 3.29
CA MET A 242 1.09 -12.55 3.09
C MET A 242 1.85 -13.32 4.18
N LEU A 243 3.04 -12.85 4.59
CA LEU A 243 3.80 -13.43 5.71
C LEU A 243 3.05 -13.30 7.04
N GLY A 244 2.31 -12.20 7.24
CA GLY A 244 1.43 -12.00 8.38
C GLY A 244 0.07 -12.71 8.29
N GLY A 245 -0.10 -13.63 7.32
CA GLY A 245 -1.31 -14.45 7.17
C GLY A 245 -2.48 -13.75 6.50
N ARG A 246 -2.24 -12.67 5.75
CA ARG A 246 -3.27 -11.92 5.00
C ARG A 246 -3.08 -12.09 3.49
N ASP A 247 -4.16 -11.94 2.75
CA ASP A 247 -4.10 -11.94 1.30
C ASP A 247 -3.40 -10.68 0.77
N MET A 248 -2.66 -10.81 -0.33
CA MET A 248 -2.08 -9.66 -1.03
C MET A 248 -3.20 -8.77 -1.55
N PRO A 249 -3.18 -7.46 -1.27
CA PRO A 249 -4.18 -6.54 -1.80
C PRO A 249 -4.20 -6.58 -3.33
N ALA A 250 -5.39 -6.45 -3.91
CA ALA A 250 -5.53 -6.41 -5.37
C ALA A 250 -4.74 -5.21 -5.94
N PRO A 251 -4.11 -5.34 -7.13
CA PRO A 251 -3.33 -4.27 -7.73
C PRO A 251 -4.18 -3.01 -7.91
N GLY A 252 -3.79 -1.92 -7.27
CA GLY A 252 -4.50 -0.63 -7.30
C GLY A 252 -5.60 -0.48 -6.24
N THR A 253 -5.78 -1.46 -5.36
CA THR A 253 -6.49 -1.32 -4.11
C THR A 253 -5.44 -1.20 -3.01
N ASP A 254 -5.31 -0.02 -2.46
CA ASP A 254 -4.63 0.16 -1.18
C ASP A 254 -5.63 -0.22 -0.06
N ASP A 255 -6.20 -1.43 -0.14
CA ASP A 255 -7.02 -2.00 0.92
C ASP A 255 -6.13 -2.35 2.12
N ILE A 256 -5.68 -1.32 2.82
CA ILE A 256 -5.41 -1.45 4.24
C ILE A 256 -6.79 -1.44 4.90
N ALA A 257 -7.46 -2.59 4.95
CA ALA A 257 -8.62 -2.74 5.80
C ALA A 257 -8.24 -2.25 7.20
N VAL A 258 -9.06 -1.37 7.77
CA VAL A 258 -8.89 -0.94 9.16
C VAL A 258 -8.76 -2.20 10.00
N MET A 259 -7.54 -2.43 10.51
CA MET A 259 -7.28 -3.60 11.34
C MET A 259 -7.91 -3.33 12.70
N THR A 260 -8.69 -4.28 13.19
CA THR A 260 -9.04 -4.27 14.61
C THR A 260 -7.77 -4.52 15.43
N ASN A 261 -7.75 -4.16 16.72
CA ASN A 261 -6.60 -4.45 17.58
C ASN A 261 -6.27 -5.95 17.59
N GLU A 262 -7.28 -6.82 17.57
CA GLU A 262 -7.10 -8.27 17.53
C GLU A 262 -6.48 -8.75 16.21
N ASP A 263 -6.86 -8.14 15.09
CA ASP A 263 -6.26 -8.45 13.77
C ASP A 263 -4.82 -7.99 13.69
N GLU A 264 -4.48 -6.85 14.30
CA GLU A 264 -3.12 -6.31 14.36
C GLU A 264 -2.22 -7.20 15.24
N GLU A 265 -2.70 -7.66 16.40
CA GLU A 265 -1.97 -8.58 17.27
C GLU A 265 -1.73 -9.92 16.57
N ARG A 266 -2.75 -10.48 15.91
CA ARG A 266 -2.63 -11.72 15.14
C ARG A 266 -1.63 -11.57 13.98
N PHE A 267 -1.74 -10.49 13.22
CA PHE A 267 -0.83 -10.17 12.13
C PHE A 267 0.63 -10.09 12.61
N THR A 268 0.86 -9.33 13.68
CA THR A 268 2.19 -9.14 14.27
C THR A 268 2.77 -10.46 14.79
N GLY A 269 1.96 -11.28 15.45
CA GLY A 269 2.37 -12.61 15.91
C GLY A 269 2.76 -13.55 14.78
N THR A 270 1.91 -13.64 13.75
CA THR A 270 2.18 -14.49 12.57
C THR A 270 3.41 -14.00 11.80
N LEU A 271 3.59 -12.68 11.67
CA LEU A 271 4.75 -12.09 11.02
C LEU A 271 6.04 -12.39 11.80
N ALA A 272 6.00 -12.34 13.14
CA ALA A 272 7.15 -12.67 14.00
C ALA A 272 7.55 -14.16 13.88
N GLU A 273 6.58 -15.06 13.73
CA GLU A 273 6.84 -16.48 13.46
C GLU A 273 7.47 -16.69 12.09
N ALA A 274 7.02 -15.97 11.06
CA ALA A 274 7.54 -16.06 9.71
C ALA A 274 8.94 -15.42 9.55
N ILE A 275 9.25 -14.41 10.38
CA ILE A 275 10.52 -13.66 10.36
C ILE A 275 11.17 -13.73 11.74
N PRO A 276 11.82 -14.84 12.12
CA PRO A 276 12.40 -15.00 13.44
C PRO A 276 13.60 -14.06 13.66
N ASP A 277 13.81 -13.66 14.91
CA ASP A 277 14.95 -12.87 15.32
C ASP A 277 16.28 -13.65 15.13
N ILE A 278 17.28 -12.96 14.66
CA ILE A 278 18.66 -13.49 14.55
C ILE A 278 19.48 -13.05 15.77
N LEU A 279 19.20 -11.86 16.28
CA LEU A 279 19.90 -11.34 17.46
C LEU A 279 19.41 -12.04 18.73
N PRO A 280 20.33 -12.44 19.64
CA PRO A 280 19.93 -12.90 20.96
C PRO A 280 19.11 -11.85 21.69
N GLU A 281 18.09 -12.29 22.44
CA GLU A 281 17.17 -11.42 23.18
C GLU A 281 17.89 -10.42 24.08
N GLN A 282 18.94 -10.88 24.78
CA GLN A 282 19.76 -10.02 25.64
C GLN A 282 20.40 -8.87 24.86
N VAL A 283 21.00 -9.17 23.70
CA VAL A 283 21.64 -8.15 22.85
C VAL A 283 20.64 -7.14 22.33
N ARG A 284 19.47 -7.63 21.90
CA ARG A 284 18.40 -6.80 21.37
C ARG A 284 17.90 -5.84 22.45
N THR A 285 17.61 -6.33 23.65
CA THR A 285 17.10 -5.55 24.78
C THR A 285 18.13 -4.52 25.28
N GLU A 286 19.38 -4.93 25.49
CA GLU A 286 20.46 -4.03 25.96
C GLU A 286 20.73 -2.87 24.98
N ARG A 287 20.49 -3.08 23.69
CA ARG A 287 20.73 -2.09 22.64
C ARG A 287 19.47 -1.32 22.23
N GLY A 288 18.31 -1.65 22.80
CA GLY A 288 17.03 -1.03 22.43
C GLY A 288 16.65 -1.25 20.96
N LEU A 289 16.96 -2.44 20.43
CA LEU A 289 16.68 -2.80 19.04
C LEU A 289 15.29 -3.43 18.92
N MET A 290 14.65 -3.24 17.78
CA MET A 290 13.36 -3.84 17.45
C MET A 290 13.46 -5.35 17.23
N HIS A 291 12.35 -6.07 17.27
CA HIS A 291 12.27 -7.40 16.67
C HIS A 291 12.50 -7.32 15.16
N ARG A 292 13.07 -8.36 14.57
CA ARG A 292 13.41 -8.36 13.13
C ARG A 292 12.20 -8.15 12.25
N ALA A 293 11.08 -8.82 12.55
CA ALA A 293 9.82 -8.64 11.84
C ALA A 293 9.30 -7.19 11.91
N GLU A 294 9.37 -6.59 13.09
CA GLU A 294 9.04 -5.18 13.34
C GLU A 294 9.96 -4.23 12.56
N ALA A 295 11.26 -4.51 12.54
CA ALA A 295 12.23 -3.71 11.82
C ALA A 295 11.99 -3.72 10.31
N PHE A 296 11.68 -4.89 9.72
CA PHE A 296 11.26 -4.95 8.30
C PHE A 296 9.98 -4.17 8.05
N ARG A 297 8.97 -4.30 8.91
CA ARG A 297 7.75 -3.51 8.81
C ARG A 297 8.05 -2.02 8.89
N ALA A 298 8.86 -1.60 9.85
CA ALA A 298 9.21 -0.19 10.06
C ALA A 298 9.96 0.46 8.89
N ILE A 299 10.74 -0.30 8.11
CA ILE A 299 11.44 0.26 6.95
C ILE A 299 10.61 0.22 5.67
N HIS A 300 9.68 -0.73 5.53
CA HIS A 300 8.89 -0.92 4.33
C HIS A 300 7.50 -0.29 4.40
N ASP A 301 6.92 -0.15 5.60
CA ASP A 301 5.64 0.52 5.87
C ASP A 301 5.74 1.37 7.14
N PRO A 302 6.55 2.44 7.12
CA PRO A 302 6.86 3.22 8.31
C PRO A 302 5.67 4.02 8.80
N ALA A 303 5.32 3.86 10.07
CA ALA A 303 4.35 4.72 10.75
C ALA A 303 4.90 6.15 11.00
N SER A 304 6.22 6.28 11.13
CA SER A 304 6.92 7.56 11.31
C SER A 304 8.34 7.50 10.75
N VAL A 305 8.93 8.67 10.47
CA VAL A 305 10.36 8.78 10.09
C VAL A 305 11.27 8.21 11.17
N GLN A 306 10.90 8.39 12.45
CA GLN A 306 11.65 7.83 13.59
C GLN A 306 11.62 6.28 13.57
N ALA A 307 10.44 5.68 13.38
CA ALA A 307 10.30 4.22 13.28
C ALA A 307 11.15 3.65 12.14
N PHE A 308 11.16 4.33 10.98
CA PHE A 308 12.03 3.98 9.86
C PHE A 308 13.52 3.93 10.26
N HIS A 309 14.00 4.98 10.93
CA HIS A 309 15.40 5.03 11.36
C HIS A 309 15.74 3.97 12.42
N GLN A 310 14.82 3.67 13.33
CA GLN A 310 14.98 2.59 14.31
C GLN A 310 15.05 1.22 13.61
N GLY A 311 14.18 0.96 12.64
CA GLY A 311 14.21 -0.25 11.82
C GLY A 311 15.54 -0.41 11.08
N ILE A 312 16.00 0.65 10.39
CA ILE A 312 17.32 0.65 9.71
C ILE A 312 18.47 0.40 10.70
N ALA A 313 18.43 1.01 11.89
CA ALA A 313 19.47 0.81 12.90
C ALA A 313 19.51 -0.66 13.37
N THR A 314 18.34 -1.27 13.59
CA THR A 314 18.23 -2.69 13.97
C THR A 314 18.82 -3.61 12.90
N LEU A 315 18.40 -3.46 11.64
CA LEU A 315 18.85 -4.32 10.55
C LEU A 315 20.36 -4.16 10.25
N ARG A 316 20.88 -2.95 10.32
CA ARG A 316 22.33 -2.69 10.20
C ARG A 316 23.14 -3.36 11.33
N TYR A 317 22.61 -3.31 12.56
CA TYR A 317 23.26 -4.00 13.68
C TYR A 317 23.24 -5.51 13.47
N GLU A 318 22.13 -6.05 13.01
CA GLU A 318 21.97 -7.48 12.69
C GLU A 318 22.99 -7.93 11.62
N GLU A 319 23.11 -7.18 10.51
CA GLU A 319 24.10 -7.47 9.47
C GLU A 319 25.53 -7.45 10.02
N ALA A 320 25.87 -6.43 10.82
CA ALA A 320 27.17 -6.34 11.46
C ALA A 320 27.43 -7.52 12.41
N PHE A 321 26.42 -7.93 13.17
CA PHE A 321 26.49 -9.09 14.08
C PHE A 321 26.75 -10.39 13.32
N ILE A 322 26.00 -10.63 12.23
CA ILE A 322 26.19 -11.79 11.36
C ILE A 322 27.61 -11.82 10.80
N CYS A 323 28.10 -10.70 10.24
CA CYS A 323 29.44 -10.60 9.68
C CYS A 323 30.52 -10.86 10.73
N GLN A 324 30.40 -10.29 11.94
CA GLN A 324 31.39 -10.50 13.02
C GLN A 324 31.37 -11.95 13.52
N THR A 325 30.17 -12.54 13.63
CA THR A 325 30.06 -13.94 14.06
C THR A 325 30.71 -14.88 13.04
N ALA A 326 30.46 -14.66 11.74
CA ALA A 326 31.09 -15.44 10.68
C ALA A 326 32.61 -15.31 10.67
N LEU A 327 33.15 -14.10 10.89
CA LEU A 327 34.60 -13.87 11.00
C LEU A 327 35.23 -14.57 12.22
N LEU A 328 34.52 -14.55 13.36
CA LEU A 328 34.99 -15.24 14.56
C LEU A 328 34.99 -16.76 14.37
N GLN A 329 33.94 -17.31 13.75
CA GLN A 329 33.88 -18.74 13.43
C GLN A 329 34.99 -19.15 12.45
N ALA A 330 35.25 -18.35 11.42
CA ALA A 330 36.34 -18.60 10.48
C ALA A 330 37.73 -18.56 11.17
N ARG A 331 37.95 -17.61 12.11
CA ARG A 331 39.19 -17.55 12.91
C ARG A 331 39.33 -18.77 13.80
N GLN A 332 38.29 -19.22 14.48
CA GLN A 332 38.31 -20.43 15.31
C GLN A 332 38.62 -21.67 14.49
N ALA A 333 38.00 -21.82 13.31
CA ALA A 333 38.25 -22.93 12.39
C ALA A 333 39.72 -22.95 11.89
N ASN A 334 40.31 -21.78 11.64
CA ASN A 334 41.69 -21.67 11.15
C ASN A 334 42.74 -21.65 12.29
N GLY A 335 42.31 -21.36 13.54
CA GLY A 335 43.22 -21.29 14.70
C GLY A 335 43.77 -22.65 15.17
N GLY A 336 43.30 -23.76 14.60
CA GLY A 336 43.85 -25.11 14.84
C GLY A 336 45.11 -25.45 14.03
N ALA A 337 45.55 -24.57 13.14
CA ALA A 337 46.84 -24.73 12.46
C ALA A 337 48.00 -24.28 13.41
N SER A 338 48.53 -25.21 14.20
CA SER A 338 49.77 -24.96 14.98
C SER A 338 50.89 -24.70 14.01
N ALA A 339 51.46 -23.48 14.05
CA ALA A 339 52.75 -23.23 13.43
C ALA A 339 53.77 -24.11 14.11
N HIS A 340 54.37 -25.06 13.39
CA HIS A 340 55.53 -25.75 13.86
C HIS A 340 56.70 -24.73 13.88
N PRO A 341 57.39 -24.53 15.04
CA PRO A 341 58.59 -23.74 15.04
C PRO A 341 59.67 -24.46 14.23
N CYS A 342 60.29 -23.75 13.29
CA CYS A 342 61.50 -24.18 12.60
C CYS A 342 62.69 -24.32 13.55
#